data_90f2bf6fa93bf78af6a7d3f35f167620
#
_entry.id   90f2bf6fa93bf78af6a7d3f35f167620
#
_cell.length_a   1.000
_cell.length_b   1.000
_cell.length_c   1.000
_cell.angle_alpha   90.00
_cell.angle_beta   90.00
_cell.angle_gamma   90.00
#
_symmetry.space_group_name_H-M   'P 1'
#
loop_
_entity.id
_entity.type
_entity.pdbx_description
1 polymer ?
#
loop_
_entity_poly.entity_id
_entity_poly.type
_entity_poly.pdbx_seq_one_letter_code
_entity_poly.pdbx_strand_id
1 'polypeptide(L)'
;MNRYFMNKLSSTQRSFLRSQAHHLEPVVLIGKNGVSIGTIESVNKALEARELIKIKFREFKDNKQSISDDIAASANCHVVGMIGHTVILFRQNSDPEKQNIRLPGIK
;
A
#
# COMPACT_ATOMS: atom_id res chain seq x y z
N MET A 1 17.27 9.46 5.75
CA MET A 1 16.56 9.54 5.75
C MET A 1 15.57 9.96 5.07
N ASN A 2 14.95 9.68 4.59
CA ASN A 2 13.94 10.02 3.71
C ASN A 2 12.61 9.85 4.23
N ARG A 3 12.48 10.01 5.50
CA ARG A 3 11.23 9.80 6.00
C ARG A 3 10.29 10.84 5.63
N TYR A 4 10.68 11.91 5.06
CA TYR A 4 9.72 12.86 4.60
C TYR A 4 8.93 12.34 3.44
N PHE A 5 9.36 11.25 2.79
CA PHE A 5 8.54 10.65 1.78
C PHE A 5 7.35 9.99 2.41
N MET A 6 7.39 9.79 3.69
CA MET A 6 6.30 9.13 4.38
C MET A 6 5.47 10.13 5.15
N ASN A 7 5.36 11.35 4.63
CA ASN A 7 4.49 12.32 5.23
C ASN A 7 3.10 11.73 5.36
N LYS A 8 2.48 11.99 6.50
CA LYS A 8 1.19 11.44 6.78
C LYS A 8 0.16 11.86 5.74
N LEU A 9 -0.65 10.94 5.29
CA LEU A 9 -1.73 11.26 4.40
C LEU A 9 -2.85 11.97 5.17
N SER A 10 -3.41 13.01 4.55
CA SER A 10 -4.56 13.68 5.14
C SER A 10 -5.80 12.80 4.99
N SER A 11 -6.86 13.15 5.72
CA SER A 11 -8.13 12.44 5.58
C SER A 11 -8.66 12.51 4.16
N THR A 12 -8.52 13.68 3.53
CA THR A 12 -8.97 13.87 2.15
C THR A 12 -8.16 12.99 1.20
N GLN A 13 -6.85 12.94 1.38
CA GLN A 13 -6.00 12.10 0.53
C GLN A 13 -6.30 10.63 0.73
N ARG A 14 -6.51 10.21 1.97
CA ARG A 14 -6.81 8.82 2.27
C ARG A 14 -8.15 8.41 1.66
N SER A 15 -9.15 9.28 1.76
CA SER A 15 -10.46 9.03 1.18
C SER A 15 -10.39 8.93 -0.34
N PHE A 16 -9.61 9.83 -0.95
CA PHE A 16 -9.39 9.81 -2.40
C PHE A 16 -8.75 8.50 -2.83
N LEU A 17 -7.70 8.07 -2.11
CA LEU A 17 -7.01 6.83 -2.46
C LEU A 17 -7.90 5.60 -2.29
N ARG A 18 -8.73 5.58 -1.25
CA ARG A 18 -9.69 4.49 -1.08
C ARG A 18 -10.64 4.41 -2.26
N SER A 19 -11.12 5.55 -2.74
CA SER A 19 -12.03 5.54 -3.88
C SER A 19 -11.32 5.09 -5.16
N GLN A 20 -10.07 5.50 -5.33
CA GLN A 20 -9.28 5.04 -6.48
C GLN A 20 -9.03 3.54 -6.43
N ALA A 21 -8.88 2.99 -5.24
CA ALA A 21 -8.61 1.57 -5.08
C ALA A 21 -9.83 0.69 -5.25
N HIS A 22 -11.02 1.28 -5.30
CA HIS A 22 -12.28 0.54 -5.32
C HIS A 22 -12.33 -0.49 -6.44
N HIS A 23 -11.82 -0.17 -7.60
CA HIS A 23 -11.86 -1.05 -8.76
C HIS A 23 -10.65 -1.98 -8.88
N LEU A 24 -9.68 -1.85 -8.00
CA LEU A 24 -8.47 -2.65 -8.12
C LEU A 24 -8.67 -4.05 -7.57
N GLU A 25 -7.97 -5.00 -8.17
CA GLU A 25 -7.91 -6.36 -7.65
C GLU A 25 -6.64 -6.52 -6.81
N PRO A 26 -6.66 -7.38 -5.79
CA PRO A 26 -5.44 -7.62 -5.02
C PRO A 26 -4.34 -8.18 -5.92
N VAL A 27 -3.13 -7.66 -5.74
CA VAL A 27 -1.98 -8.12 -6.52
C VAL A 27 -1.02 -8.98 -5.70
N VAL A 28 -1.21 -9.03 -4.39
CA VAL A 28 -0.40 -9.86 -3.49
C VAL A 28 -1.37 -10.54 -2.54
N LEU A 29 -1.12 -11.82 -2.30
CA LEU A 29 -1.94 -12.61 -1.37
C LEU A 29 -1.05 -13.08 -0.23
N ILE A 30 -1.52 -12.92 1.00
CA ILE A 30 -0.81 -13.43 2.17
C ILE A 30 -1.43 -14.78 2.52
N GLY A 31 -0.68 -15.83 2.28
CA GLY A 31 -1.14 -17.19 2.51
C GLY A 31 -0.45 -17.82 3.71
N LYS A 32 -0.39 -19.14 3.71
CA LYS A 32 0.12 -19.92 4.84
C LYS A 32 1.54 -19.56 5.25
N ASN A 33 2.37 -19.19 4.31
CA ASN A 33 3.77 -18.89 4.60
C ASN A 33 3.98 -17.49 5.14
N GLY A 34 2.92 -16.72 5.26
CA GLY A 34 3.02 -15.37 5.81
C GLY A 34 3.81 -14.44 4.91
N VAL A 35 4.55 -13.53 5.52
CA VAL A 35 5.32 -12.54 4.79
C VAL A 35 6.78 -13.00 4.72
N SER A 36 7.29 -13.15 3.51
CA SER A 36 8.67 -13.53 3.27
C SER A 36 9.38 -12.38 2.56
N ILE A 37 10.67 -12.56 2.32
CA ILE A 37 11.43 -11.61 1.51
C ILE A 37 10.79 -11.49 0.13
N GLY A 38 10.35 -12.62 -0.44
CA GLY A 38 9.67 -12.60 -1.73
C GLY A 38 8.37 -11.81 -1.71
N THR A 39 7.65 -11.86 -0.60
CA THR A 39 6.42 -11.07 -0.44
C THR A 39 6.75 -9.59 -0.51
N ILE A 40 7.78 -9.15 0.21
CA ILE A 40 8.17 -7.74 0.22
C ILE A 40 8.65 -7.31 -1.17
N GLU A 41 9.39 -8.16 -1.86
CA GLU A 41 9.83 -7.86 -3.23
C GLU A 41 8.63 -7.69 -4.16
N SER A 42 7.61 -8.54 -4.01
CA SER A 42 6.41 -8.43 -4.83
C SER A 42 5.66 -7.13 -4.53
N VAL A 43 5.59 -6.75 -3.26
CA VAL A 43 4.95 -5.50 -2.87
C VAL A 43 5.69 -4.32 -3.48
N ASN A 44 7.02 -4.32 -3.39
CA ASN A 44 7.83 -3.23 -3.94
C ASN A 44 7.64 -3.11 -5.45
N LYS A 45 7.65 -4.23 -6.16
CA LYS A 45 7.45 -4.20 -7.62
C LYS A 45 6.08 -3.66 -7.98
N ALA A 46 5.06 -4.08 -7.24
CA ALA A 46 3.70 -3.62 -7.51
C ALA A 46 3.57 -2.13 -7.23
N LEU A 47 4.14 -1.65 -6.13
CA LEU A 47 4.08 -0.23 -5.80
C LEU A 47 4.84 0.61 -6.80
N GLU A 48 6.00 0.11 -7.25
CA GLU A 48 6.79 0.83 -8.24
C GLU A 48 6.02 0.97 -9.55
N ALA A 49 5.28 -0.05 -9.93
CA ALA A 49 4.54 -0.04 -11.18
C ALA A 49 3.22 0.71 -11.09
N ARG A 50 2.57 0.68 -9.93
CA ARG A 50 1.19 1.12 -9.83
C ARG A 50 0.90 2.18 -8.79
N GLU A 51 1.80 2.40 -7.86
CA GLU A 51 1.66 3.33 -6.73
C GLU A 51 0.56 2.94 -5.74
N LEU A 52 -0.59 2.46 -6.20
CA LEU A 52 -1.72 2.09 -5.35
C LEU A 52 -2.05 0.63 -5.60
N ILE A 53 -2.03 -0.19 -4.56
CA ILE A 53 -2.27 -1.62 -4.69
C ILE A 53 -3.13 -2.12 -3.54
N LYS A 54 -3.66 -3.32 -3.72
CA LYS A 54 -4.36 -4.04 -2.67
C LYS A 54 -3.62 -5.33 -2.37
N ILE A 55 -3.61 -5.72 -1.09
CA ILE A 55 -3.08 -7.00 -0.65
C ILE A 55 -4.20 -7.70 0.09
N LYS A 56 -4.42 -8.97 -0.20
CA LYS A 56 -5.48 -9.73 0.46
C LYS A 56 -4.89 -10.75 1.41
N PHE A 57 -5.45 -10.82 2.63
CA PHE A 57 -5.04 -11.81 3.62
C PHE A 57 -5.94 -13.02 3.51
N ARG A 58 -5.37 -14.17 3.17
CA ARG A 58 -6.07 -15.43 3.19
C ARG A 58 -5.82 -16.16 4.50
N GLU A 59 -4.67 -15.89 5.10
CA GLU A 59 -4.29 -16.40 6.40
C GLU A 59 -3.89 -15.24 7.29
N PHE A 60 -3.68 -15.49 8.56
CA PHE A 60 -3.24 -14.48 9.53
C PHE A 60 -4.20 -13.29 9.60
N LYS A 61 -5.48 -13.58 9.48
CA LYS A 61 -6.49 -12.51 9.41
C LYS A 61 -6.59 -11.72 10.71
N ASP A 62 -6.32 -12.39 11.83
CA ASP A 62 -6.37 -11.71 13.13
C ASP A 62 -5.16 -10.81 13.35
N ASN A 63 -4.11 -10.99 12.56
CA ASN A 63 -2.88 -10.21 12.67
C ASN A 63 -2.72 -9.24 11.51
N LYS A 64 -3.76 -9.05 10.72
CA LYS A 64 -3.61 -8.28 9.47
C LYS A 64 -3.16 -6.85 9.69
N GLN A 65 -3.59 -6.22 10.78
CA GLN A 65 -3.18 -4.84 11.04
C GLN A 65 -1.67 -4.76 11.33
N SER A 66 -1.18 -5.59 12.23
CA SER A 66 0.25 -5.53 12.57
C SER A 66 1.11 -5.97 11.40
N ILE A 67 0.67 -6.98 10.64
CA ILE A 67 1.42 -7.44 9.47
C ILE A 67 1.43 -6.36 8.40
N SER A 68 0.30 -5.67 8.20
CA SER A 68 0.23 -4.58 7.22
C SER A 68 1.18 -3.45 7.61
N ASP A 69 1.26 -3.12 8.89
CA ASP A 69 2.16 -2.08 9.37
C ASP A 69 3.62 -2.48 9.14
N ASP A 70 3.95 -3.75 9.35
CA ASP A 70 5.30 -4.24 9.11
C ASP A 70 5.65 -4.20 7.63
N ILE A 71 4.71 -4.59 6.77
CA ILE A 71 4.92 -4.52 5.32
C ILE A 71 5.15 -3.07 4.91
N ALA A 72 4.33 -2.16 5.44
CA ALA A 72 4.43 -0.75 5.10
C ALA A 72 5.79 -0.18 5.50
N ALA A 73 6.30 -0.57 6.67
CA ALA A 73 7.61 -0.14 7.11
C ALA A 73 8.70 -0.68 6.20
N SER A 74 8.60 -1.96 5.82
CA SER A 74 9.61 -2.59 4.97
C SER A 74 9.60 -2.03 3.55
N ALA A 75 8.44 -1.67 3.04
CA ALA A 75 8.30 -1.20 1.67
C ALA A 75 8.24 0.32 1.56
N ASN A 76 8.34 1.02 2.68
CA ASN A 76 8.25 2.48 2.70
C ASN A 76 6.98 2.96 2.02
N CYS A 77 5.85 2.48 2.47
CA CYS A 77 4.59 2.89 1.88
C CYS A 77 3.58 3.19 2.98
N HIS A 78 2.44 3.75 2.58
CA HIS A 78 1.36 4.08 3.51
C HIS A 78 0.35 2.96 3.54
N VAL A 79 -0.18 2.67 4.73
CA VAL A 79 -1.39 1.86 4.86
C VAL A 79 -2.54 2.84 4.72
N VAL A 80 -3.24 2.79 3.60
CA VAL A 80 -4.31 3.73 3.31
C VAL A 80 -5.59 3.38 4.07
N GLY A 81 -5.90 2.09 4.09
CA GLY A 81 -7.10 1.61 4.75
C GLY A 81 -7.22 0.11 4.60
N MET A 82 -8.25 -0.42 5.23
CA MET A 82 -8.47 -1.86 5.22
C MET A 82 -9.96 -2.09 5.05
N ILE A 83 -10.32 -2.99 4.14
CA ILE A 83 -11.70 -3.35 3.89
C ILE A 83 -11.78 -4.86 4.01
N GLY A 84 -12.45 -5.36 5.06
CA GLY A 84 -12.47 -6.79 5.32
C GLY A 84 -11.06 -7.29 5.56
N HIS A 85 -10.62 -8.25 4.76
CA HIS A 85 -9.29 -8.81 4.87
C HIS A 85 -8.36 -8.33 3.76
N THR A 86 -8.66 -7.17 3.19
CA THR A 86 -7.86 -6.57 2.13
C THR A 86 -7.32 -5.24 2.63
N VAL A 87 -6.02 -5.02 2.47
CA VAL A 87 -5.39 -3.76 2.85
C VAL A 87 -5.01 -2.99 1.59
N ILE A 88 -5.17 -1.68 1.66
CA ILE A 88 -4.82 -0.79 0.56
C ILE A 88 -3.50 -0.11 0.92
N LEU A 89 -2.52 -0.22 0.04
CA LEU A 89 -1.20 0.39 0.23
C LEU A 89 -0.92 1.39 -0.87
N PHE A 90 -0.21 2.45 -0.52
CA PHE A 90 0.14 3.50 -1.47
C PHE A 90 1.55 3.99 -1.27
N ARG A 91 2.28 4.16 -2.36
CA ARG A 91 3.59 4.80 -2.36
C ARG A 91 3.72 5.60 -3.65
N GLN A 92 3.87 6.92 -3.52
CA GLN A 92 4.05 7.76 -4.68
C GLN A 92 5.41 7.47 -5.32
N ASN A 93 5.44 7.39 -6.64
CA ASN A 93 6.70 7.14 -7.34
C ASN A 93 7.61 8.33 -7.15
N SER A 94 8.89 8.08 -6.90
CA SER A 94 9.85 9.14 -6.68
C SER A 94 10.17 9.89 -7.98
N ASP A 95 9.94 9.25 -9.12
CA ASP A 95 10.14 9.88 -10.43
C ASP A 95 8.83 10.56 -10.82
N PRO A 96 8.80 11.90 -10.91
CA PRO A 96 7.55 12.60 -11.24
C PRO A 96 6.93 12.16 -12.56
N GLU A 97 7.76 11.71 -13.50
CA GLU A 97 7.24 11.28 -14.79
C GLU A 97 6.54 9.94 -14.74
N LYS A 98 6.75 9.20 -13.66
CA LYS A 98 6.11 7.90 -13.49
C LYS A 98 4.93 7.95 -12.53
N GLN A 99 4.59 9.13 -12.03
CA GLN A 99 3.48 9.25 -11.10
C GLN A 99 2.17 9.14 -11.85
N ASN A 100 1.35 8.18 -11.44
CA ASN A 100 0.05 7.95 -12.06
C ASN A 100 -1.09 8.54 -11.25
N ILE A 101 -0.86 8.78 -9.98
CA ILE A 101 -1.90 9.25 -9.09
C ILE A 101 -1.55 10.64 -8.61
N ARG A 102 -2.47 11.58 -8.82
CA ARG A 102 -2.28 12.93 -8.36
C ARG A 102 -3.11 13.13 -7.11
N LEU A 103 -2.45 13.26 -5.98
CA LEU A 103 -3.13 13.42 -4.71
C LEU A 103 -3.76 14.80 -4.60
N PRO A 104 -4.97 14.89 -4.05
CA PRO A 104 -5.58 16.20 -3.79
C PRO A 104 -4.82 16.90 -2.68
N GLY A 105 -4.84 18.22 -2.70
CA GLY A 105 -4.18 19.02 -1.68
C GLY A 105 -2.69 19.20 -1.88
N ILE A 106 -2.14 18.71 -2.99
CA ILE A 106 -0.74 18.89 -3.31
C ILE A 106 -0.62 20.13 -4.21
N LYS A 107 0.28 20.99 -3.83
CA LYS A 107 0.46 22.23 -4.60
C LYS A 107 1.51 22.10 -5.66
#